data_bec06cd6421984e325151cc36f01db61
#
_entry.id   bec06cd6421984e325151cc36f01db61
#
_cell.length_a   1.000
_cell.length_b   1.000
_cell.length_c   1.000
_cell.angle_alpha   90.00
_cell.angle_beta   90.00
_cell.angle_gamma   90.00
#
_symmetry.space_group_name_H-M   'P 1'
#
loop_
_entity.id
_entity.type
_entity.pdbx_description
1 polymer ?
#
loop_
_entity_poly.entity_id
_entity_poly.type
_entity_poly.pdbx_seq_one_letter_code
_entity_poly.pdbx_strand_id
1 'polypeptide(L)'
;MTDPTTPPAPAPGGVEVFAPAKLTVSLKVVGVRADGLHLIDAEMTSIDLGDTLTFGDGDDLTITGAAGGLPVTAGDDNLVRRALRAIGRTASVHLHKR
;
A
#
# COMPACT_ATOMS: atom_id res chain seq x y z
N MET A 1 0.76 -18.16 -20.04
CA MET A 1 1.55 -18.53 -18.86
C MET A 1 1.36 -17.46 -17.80
N THR A 2 1.05 -17.88 -16.59
CA THR A 2 0.80 -16.93 -15.50
C THR A 2 2.13 -16.46 -14.91
N ASP A 3 2.32 -15.16 -14.82
CA ASP A 3 3.46 -14.56 -14.14
C ASP A 3 3.38 -14.91 -12.63
N PRO A 4 4.43 -15.47 -12.01
CA PRO A 4 4.41 -15.80 -10.57
C PRO A 4 4.21 -14.58 -9.67
N THR A 5 4.39 -13.37 -10.18
CA THR A 5 4.12 -12.13 -9.43
C THR A 5 2.70 -11.62 -9.62
N THR A 6 1.90 -12.26 -10.49
CA THR A 6 0.52 -11.86 -10.72
C THR A 6 -0.33 -12.23 -9.51
N PRO A 7 -1.05 -11.28 -8.89
CA PRO A 7 -1.92 -11.57 -7.77
C PRO A 7 -3.13 -12.40 -8.21
N PRO A 8 -3.82 -13.09 -7.28
CA PRO A 8 -5.05 -13.78 -7.60
C PRO A 8 -6.12 -12.81 -8.13
N ALA A 9 -7.03 -13.32 -8.95
CA ALA A 9 -8.14 -12.53 -9.46
C ALA A 9 -9.03 -12.04 -8.31
N PRO A 10 -9.61 -10.82 -8.41
CA PRO A 10 -10.51 -10.33 -7.38
C PRO A 10 -11.76 -11.20 -7.27
N ALA A 11 -12.35 -11.26 -6.07
CA ALA A 11 -13.62 -11.93 -5.85
C ALA A 11 -14.74 -11.24 -6.66
N PRO A 12 -15.83 -11.96 -7.02
CA PRO A 12 -16.97 -11.33 -7.67
C PRO A 12 -17.45 -10.10 -6.89
N GLY A 13 -17.62 -8.98 -7.58
CA GLY A 13 -17.98 -7.70 -6.97
C GLY A 13 -16.83 -6.94 -6.31
N GLY A 14 -15.62 -7.52 -6.30
CA GLY A 14 -14.43 -6.87 -5.75
C GLY A 14 -13.84 -5.83 -6.69
N VAL A 15 -13.10 -4.87 -6.11
CA VAL A 15 -12.35 -3.86 -6.84
C VAL A 15 -10.86 -4.09 -6.60
N GLU A 16 -10.09 -4.15 -7.67
CA GLU A 16 -8.64 -4.31 -7.60
C GLU A 16 -7.95 -2.96 -7.82
N VAL A 17 -7.00 -2.65 -6.94
CA VAL A 17 -6.19 -1.43 -7.03
C VAL A 17 -4.72 -1.82 -6.96
N PHE A 18 -3.94 -1.31 -7.91
CA PHE A 18 -2.48 -1.43 -7.89
C PHE A 18 -1.88 -0.23 -7.19
N ALA A 19 -1.08 -0.49 -6.14
CA ALA A 19 -0.37 0.53 -5.38
C ALA A 19 1.12 0.47 -5.72
N PRO A 20 1.61 1.28 -6.66
CA PRO A 20 3.00 1.23 -7.10
C PRO A 20 3.94 1.76 -6.02
N ALA A 21 5.14 1.20 -5.96
CA ALA A 21 6.23 1.76 -5.19
C ALA A 21 6.74 3.04 -5.84
N LYS A 22 7.35 3.90 -5.04
CA LYS A 22 8.01 5.10 -5.55
C LYS A 22 9.51 4.96 -5.46
N LEU A 23 10.19 5.60 -6.39
CA LEU A 23 11.64 5.80 -6.36
C LEU A 23 11.90 7.29 -6.20
N THR A 24 12.66 7.65 -5.18
CA THR A 24 13.11 9.03 -4.99
C THR A 24 14.38 9.25 -5.83
N VAL A 25 14.26 10.08 -6.85
CA VAL A 25 15.38 10.39 -7.76
C VAL A 25 16.31 11.41 -7.13
N SER A 26 15.73 12.42 -6.47
CA SER A 26 16.48 13.42 -5.73
C SER A 26 15.71 13.89 -4.52
N LEU A 27 16.42 14.26 -3.46
CA LEU A 27 15.85 14.78 -2.23
C LEU A 27 16.73 15.90 -1.70
N LYS A 28 16.11 17.02 -1.33
CA LYS A 28 16.78 18.16 -0.76
C LYS A 28 15.95 18.70 0.40
N VAL A 29 16.59 18.90 1.55
CA VAL A 29 15.93 19.58 2.69
C VAL A 29 16.11 21.07 2.46
N VAL A 30 14.98 21.79 2.37
CA VAL A 30 14.99 23.23 2.04
C VAL A 30 14.55 24.11 3.22
N GLY A 31 14.16 23.52 4.33
CA GLY A 31 13.77 24.26 5.52
C GLY A 31 13.21 23.36 6.61
N VAL A 32 12.83 23.99 7.72
CA VAL A 32 12.18 23.32 8.85
C VAL A 32 10.95 24.13 9.22
N ARG A 33 9.80 23.46 9.34
CA ARG A 33 8.57 24.10 9.79
C ARG A 33 8.62 24.41 11.29
N ALA A 34 7.73 25.28 11.73
CA ALA A 34 7.63 25.66 13.14
C ALA A 34 7.32 24.46 14.06
N ASP A 35 6.66 23.41 13.53
CA ASP A 35 6.36 22.17 14.26
C ASP A 35 7.51 21.15 14.25
N GLY A 36 8.67 21.49 13.68
CA GLY A 36 9.86 20.64 13.62
C GLY A 36 9.93 19.74 12.41
N LEU A 37 8.90 19.69 11.56
CA LEU A 37 8.95 18.90 10.34
C LEU A 37 9.85 19.54 9.29
N HIS A 38 10.63 18.71 8.60
CA HIS A 38 11.51 19.18 7.53
C HIS A 38 10.71 19.42 6.25
N LEU A 39 10.99 20.57 5.62
CA LEU A 39 10.49 20.85 4.28
C LEU A 39 11.45 20.25 3.26
N ILE A 40 10.93 19.52 2.32
CA ILE A 40 11.73 18.85 1.31
C ILE A 40 11.33 19.30 -0.10
N ASP A 41 12.33 19.34 -0.98
CA ASP A 41 12.15 19.42 -2.43
C ASP A 41 12.65 18.09 -2.99
N ALA A 42 11.76 17.33 -3.62
CA ALA A 42 12.07 15.97 -4.04
C ALA A 42 11.47 15.68 -5.41
N GLU A 43 12.22 14.95 -6.21
CA GLU A 43 11.75 14.37 -7.45
C GLU A 43 11.53 12.88 -7.23
N MET A 44 10.31 12.43 -7.48
CA MET A 44 9.91 11.04 -7.30
C MET A 44 9.23 10.51 -8.54
N THR A 45 9.37 9.22 -8.78
CA THR A 45 8.67 8.53 -9.86
C THR A 45 8.08 7.24 -9.34
N SER A 46 6.94 6.84 -9.91
CA SER A 46 6.37 5.52 -9.66
C SER A 46 7.10 4.49 -10.52
N ILE A 47 7.20 3.27 -10.01
CA ILE A 47 7.75 2.14 -10.73
C ILE A 47 6.70 1.04 -10.88
N ASP A 48 6.96 0.05 -11.70
CA ASP A 48 6.02 -1.04 -11.96
C ASP A 48 6.08 -2.17 -10.92
N LEU A 49 6.88 -2.01 -9.88
CA LEU A 49 6.84 -2.83 -8.68
C LEU A 49 5.84 -2.24 -7.70
N GLY A 50 4.94 -3.03 -7.20
CA GLY A 50 3.95 -2.54 -6.24
C GLY A 50 3.10 -3.64 -5.67
N ASP A 51 2.22 -3.25 -4.77
CA ASP A 51 1.27 -4.14 -4.13
C ASP A 51 -0.07 -4.09 -4.85
N THR A 52 -0.82 -5.17 -4.77
CA THR A 52 -2.20 -5.22 -5.27
C THR A 52 -3.15 -5.37 -4.10
N LEU A 53 -4.17 -4.53 -4.06
CA LEU A 53 -5.24 -4.59 -3.07
C LEU A 53 -6.53 -4.95 -3.76
N THR A 54 -7.24 -5.95 -3.22
CA THR A 54 -8.57 -6.33 -3.69
C THR A 54 -9.56 -6.04 -2.57
N PHE A 55 -10.58 -5.25 -2.88
CA PHE A 55 -11.58 -4.81 -1.92
C PHE A 55 -12.91 -5.52 -2.17
N GLY A 56 -13.57 -5.92 -1.11
CA GLY A 56 -14.91 -6.50 -1.13
C GLY A 56 -15.68 -6.14 0.13
N ASP A 57 -16.87 -6.71 0.27
CA ASP A 57 -17.69 -6.49 1.45
C ASP A 57 -17.12 -7.23 2.66
N GLY A 58 -17.12 -6.57 3.80
CA GLY A 58 -16.63 -7.15 5.04
C GLY A 58 -15.80 -6.18 5.87
N ASP A 59 -15.04 -6.72 6.81
CA ASP A 59 -14.15 -5.96 7.69
C ASP A 59 -12.99 -6.86 8.13
N ASP A 60 -12.21 -7.32 7.16
CA ASP A 60 -11.05 -8.17 7.42
C ASP A 60 -9.90 -7.80 6.49
N LEU A 61 -8.71 -8.22 6.86
CA LEU A 61 -7.49 -8.00 6.08
C LEU A 61 -6.71 -9.30 5.99
N THR A 62 -6.47 -9.73 4.75
CA THR A 62 -5.63 -10.89 4.44
C THR A 62 -4.40 -10.44 3.67
N ILE A 63 -3.23 -10.96 4.03
CA ILE A 63 -1.97 -10.57 3.42
C ILE A 63 -1.30 -11.80 2.82
N THR A 64 -0.89 -11.68 1.55
CA THR A 64 -0.10 -12.69 0.85
C THR A 64 1.13 -12.03 0.22
N GLY A 65 2.08 -12.84 -0.23
CA GLY A 65 3.28 -12.36 -0.90
C GLY A 65 4.49 -12.29 0.00
N ALA A 66 5.62 -11.87 -0.56
CA ALA A 66 6.93 -11.99 0.10
C ALA A 66 7.30 -10.79 0.97
N ALA A 67 6.78 -9.60 0.68
CA ALA A 67 7.10 -8.37 1.41
C ALA A 67 8.60 -8.14 1.64
N GLY A 68 9.46 -8.61 0.73
CA GLY A 68 10.91 -8.50 0.87
C GLY A 68 11.47 -9.25 2.10
N GLY A 69 10.75 -10.23 2.64
CA GLY A 69 11.14 -10.95 3.85
C GLY A 69 10.83 -10.20 5.15
N LEU A 70 10.27 -9.01 5.08
CA LEU A 70 9.90 -8.24 6.26
C LEU A 70 8.54 -8.69 6.80
N PRO A 71 8.35 -8.74 8.12
CA PRO A 71 7.05 -9.09 8.68
C PRO A 71 6.03 -7.97 8.40
N VAL A 72 4.85 -8.38 7.92
CA VAL A 72 3.70 -7.49 7.75
C VAL A 72 2.53 -8.11 8.47
N THR A 73 1.95 -7.38 9.41
CA THR A 73 0.83 -7.86 10.22
C THR A 73 -0.49 -7.28 9.73
N ALA A 74 -1.57 -8.06 9.91
CA ALA A 74 -2.93 -7.64 9.56
C ALA A 74 -3.63 -6.93 10.72
N GLY A 75 -2.91 -6.53 11.76
CA GLY A 75 -3.46 -5.88 12.95
C GLY A 75 -3.91 -4.44 12.70
N ASP A 76 -4.41 -3.81 13.75
CA ASP A 76 -4.99 -2.46 13.69
C ASP A 76 -3.98 -1.39 13.31
N ASP A 77 -2.69 -1.65 13.48
CA ASP A 77 -1.60 -0.75 13.09
C ASP A 77 -1.24 -0.84 11.60
N ASN A 78 -1.81 -1.81 10.86
CA ASN A 78 -1.60 -1.91 9.42
C ASN A 78 -2.11 -0.65 8.72
N LEU A 79 -1.33 -0.13 7.77
CA LEU A 79 -1.66 1.12 7.07
C LEU A 79 -2.97 1.04 6.30
N VAL A 80 -3.34 -0.13 5.75
CA VAL A 80 -4.62 -0.32 5.07
C VAL A 80 -5.78 -0.11 6.04
N ARG A 81 -5.70 -0.72 7.23
CA ARG A 81 -6.73 -0.55 8.26
C ARG A 81 -6.79 0.89 8.77
N ARG A 82 -5.63 1.52 8.95
CA ARG A 82 -5.57 2.92 9.38
C ARG A 82 -6.19 3.86 8.35
N ALA A 83 -5.95 3.61 7.07
CA ALA A 83 -6.53 4.41 5.99
C ALA A 83 -8.06 4.27 5.95
N LEU A 84 -8.58 3.04 6.08
CA LEU A 84 -10.02 2.80 6.13
C LEU A 84 -10.69 3.51 7.31
N ARG A 85 -10.06 3.44 8.49
CA ARG A 85 -10.58 4.15 9.67
C ARG A 85 -10.59 5.66 9.47
N ALA A 86 -9.57 6.21 8.81
CA ALA A 86 -9.47 7.64 8.57
C ALA A 86 -10.61 8.18 7.73
N ILE A 87 -11.18 7.36 6.83
CA ILE A 87 -12.32 7.74 6.00
C ILE A 87 -13.65 7.17 6.51
N GLY A 88 -13.66 6.53 7.68
CA GLY A 88 -14.87 5.98 8.29
C GLY A 88 -15.47 4.81 7.53
N ARG A 89 -14.66 3.99 6.88
CA ARG A 89 -15.13 2.86 6.06
C ARG A 89 -14.58 1.53 6.52
N THR A 90 -15.33 0.47 6.20
CA THR A 90 -14.91 -0.92 6.36
C THR A 90 -14.89 -1.62 5.01
N ALA A 91 -14.01 -2.59 4.87
CA ALA A 91 -13.93 -3.44 3.68
C ALA A 91 -13.22 -4.74 4.02
N SER A 92 -13.52 -5.79 3.26
CA SER A 92 -12.66 -6.97 3.21
C SER A 92 -11.54 -6.68 2.22
N VAL A 93 -10.30 -6.73 2.66
CA VAL A 93 -9.14 -6.38 1.83
C VAL A 93 -8.20 -7.57 1.73
N HIS A 94 -7.85 -7.93 0.51
CA HIS A 94 -6.74 -8.83 0.24
C HIS A 94 -5.56 -8.00 -0.25
N LEU A 95 -4.49 -7.96 0.52
CA LEU A 95 -3.26 -7.26 0.19
C LEU A 95 -2.23 -8.26 -0.29
N HIS A 96 -1.87 -8.16 -1.57
CA HIS A 96 -0.80 -8.97 -2.14
C HIS A 96 0.47 -8.14 -2.21
N LYS A 97 1.46 -8.50 -1.37
CA LYS A 97 2.75 -7.82 -1.26
C LYS A 97 3.77 -8.36 -2.27
N ARG A 98 4.60 -7.47 -2.76
CA ARG A 98 5.72 -7.86 -3.65
C ARG A 98 7.06 -7.48 -3.08
#